data_adc45b878cc664321a9fb00614370db0
#
_entry.id   adc45b878cc664321a9fb00614370db0
#
_cell.length_a   1.000
_cell.length_b   1.000
_cell.length_c   1.000
_cell.angle_alpha   90.00
_cell.angle_beta   90.00
_cell.angle_gamma   90.00
#
_symmetry.space_group_name_H-M   'P 1'
#
loop_
_entity.id
_entity.type
_entity.pdbx_description
1 polymer ?
#
loop_
_entity_poly.entity_id
_entity_poly.type
_entity_poly.pdbx_seq_one_letter_code
_entity_poly.pdbx_strand_id
1 'polypeptide(L)'
;MLQPNQGALHSSSVVVATGGLSIAPLGATDFGYRIARQFGLRIEETRAGLVPLTLPAQIQKQLAALSGVSIDALVTCPESPSFRENILITHRGLSGPAILQVSNYWRPGESISINLLPDEDVMEVISAARIIESDLAPGSAPSSASGATKTSGHSSRIELVNLLSRYLPRRFAQAWCDLYGASRPLKQYNGKELQEIADNIHRLQLTPAGTEGFRKAEVTVGGVSTADLSSQTMEARRVPGLYFIGEVVDVTGQLGGYKFQWAWASAFAAGQVV
;
A
#
# COMPACT_ATOMS: atom_id res chain seq x y z
N MET A 1 31.34 -12.53 26.09
CA MET A 1 31.05 -13.91 26.56
C MET A 1 29.59 -14.22 26.33
N LEU A 2 29.28 -15.22 25.54
CA LEU A 2 27.91 -15.76 25.40
C LEU A 2 27.74 -16.90 26.40
N GLN A 3 26.57 -16.94 27.07
CA GLN A 3 26.22 -18.02 27.97
C GLN A 3 25.07 -18.86 27.36
N PRO A 4 25.34 -19.81 26.48
CA PRO A 4 24.36 -20.77 26.02
C PRO A 4 24.03 -21.77 27.13
N ASN A 5 22.92 -22.51 26.98
CA ASN A 5 22.49 -23.52 27.96
C ASN A 5 23.53 -24.63 28.23
N GLN A 6 24.63 -24.68 27.48
CA GLN A 6 25.68 -25.70 27.55
C GLN A 6 27.05 -25.16 28.06
N GLY A 7 27.06 -23.95 28.63
CA GLY A 7 28.29 -23.33 29.16
C GLY A 7 28.68 -22.02 28.48
N ALA A 8 29.79 -21.40 28.92
CA ALA A 8 30.27 -20.15 28.34
C ALA A 8 31.15 -20.43 27.10
N LEU A 9 30.88 -19.71 26.02
CA LEU A 9 31.71 -19.69 24.82
C LEU A 9 32.48 -18.37 24.77
N HIS A 10 33.77 -18.45 24.40
CA HIS A 10 34.64 -17.30 24.19
C HIS A 10 34.96 -17.20 22.70
N SER A 11 34.86 -16.01 22.15
CA SER A 11 35.24 -15.70 20.77
C SER A 11 35.80 -14.30 20.69
N SER A 12 36.69 -14.04 19.72
CA SER A 12 37.17 -12.70 19.39
C SER A 12 36.10 -11.84 18.72
N SER A 13 35.19 -12.48 18.02
CA SER A 13 34.10 -11.82 17.28
C SER A 13 32.77 -12.51 17.53
N VAL A 14 31.68 -11.69 17.57
CA VAL A 14 30.31 -12.14 17.69
C VAL A 14 29.48 -11.43 16.63
N VAL A 15 28.77 -12.18 15.77
CA VAL A 15 27.88 -11.66 14.76
C VAL A 15 26.44 -11.93 15.17
N VAL A 16 25.65 -10.87 15.32
CA VAL A 16 24.21 -10.92 15.60
C VAL A 16 23.45 -10.87 14.28
N ALA A 17 22.88 -12.00 13.89
CA ALA A 17 22.14 -12.22 12.64
C ALA A 17 20.73 -12.75 12.90
N THR A 18 20.06 -12.21 13.92
CA THR A 18 18.79 -12.75 14.45
C THR A 18 17.56 -12.39 13.62
N GLY A 19 17.70 -11.52 12.62
CA GLY A 19 16.58 -10.94 11.91
C GLY A 19 15.82 -9.91 12.74
N GLY A 20 14.65 -9.49 12.22
CA GLY A 20 13.74 -8.56 12.86
C GLY A 20 12.60 -9.26 13.60
N LEU A 21 11.44 -8.56 13.70
CA LEU A 21 10.22 -9.04 14.38
C LEU A 21 9.15 -9.53 13.39
N SER A 22 9.40 -9.35 12.08
CA SER A 22 8.46 -9.73 11.04
C SER A 22 8.24 -11.25 11.01
N ILE A 23 7.01 -11.66 10.63
CA ILE A 23 6.55 -13.05 10.61
C ILE A 23 6.79 -13.75 11.95
N ALA A 24 6.39 -13.11 13.04
CA ALA A 24 6.55 -13.62 14.41
C ALA A 24 6.17 -15.12 14.61
N PRO A 25 5.16 -15.70 13.90
CA PRO A 25 4.85 -17.12 14.01
C PRO A 25 5.98 -18.07 13.60
N LEU A 26 6.98 -17.60 12.82
CA LEU A 26 8.14 -18.40 12.43
C LEU A 26 9.30 -18.33 13.43
N GLY A 27 9.10 -17.74 14.61
CA GLY A 27 10.07 -17.70 15.68
C GLY A 27 10.91 -16.42 15.77
N ALA A 28 10.49 -15.34 15.08
CA ALA A 28 11.13 -14.03 15.25
C ALA A 28 10.99 -13.53 16.71
N THR A 29 12.09 -13.02 17.26
CA THR A 29 12.17 -12.51 18.63
C THR A 29 12.95 -11.20 18.69
N ASP A 30 12.86 -10.50 19.82
CA ASP A 30 13.59 -9.28 20.10
C ASP A 30 15.03 -9.52 20.59
N PHE A 31 15.54 -10.76 20.49
CA PHE A 31 16.80 -11.15 21.10
C PHE A 31 17.98 -10.28 20.63
N GLY A 32 18.10 -10.03 19.33
CA GLY A 32 19.16 -9.16 18.81
C GLY A 32 19.08 -7.72 19.31
N TYR A 33 17.87 -7.18 19.46
CA TYR A 33 17.65 -5.85 20.02
C TYR A 33 18.00 -5.79 21.52
N ARG A 34 17.75 -6.86 22.28
CA ARG A 34 18.15 -6.94 23.69
C ARG A 34 19.68 -6.95 23.83
N ILE A 35 20.38 -7.71 22.96
CA ILE A 35 21.84 -7.68 22.92
C ILE A 35 22.34 -6.28 22.60
N ALA A 36 21.82 -5.64 21.57
CA ALA A 36 22.22 -4.29 21.19
C ALA A 36 22.08 -3.30 22.35
N ARG A 37 20.93 -3.31 23.06
CA ARG A 37 20.68 -2.47 24.23
C ARG A 37 21.66 -2.78 25.38
N GLN A 38 21.98 -4.05 25.62
CA GLN A 38 22.94 -4.46 26.66
C GLN A 38 24.33 -3.85 26.42
N PHE A 39 24.71 -3.68 25.16
CA PHE A 39 25.99 -3.07 24.79
C PHE A 39 25.87 -1.55 24.49
N GLY A 40 24.75 -0.92 24.83
CA GLY A 40 24.57 0.52 24.73
C GLY A 40 24.37 1.06 23.31
N LEU A 41 23.98 0.20 22.34
CA LEU A 41 23.62 0.64 21.00
C LEU A 41 22.16 1.16 21.00
N ARG A 42 21.92 2.18 20.19
CA ARG A 42 20.59 2.75 20.00
C ARG A 42 19.73 1.82 19.15
N ILE A 43 18.46 1.78 19.50
CA ILE A 43 17.44 1.09 18.72
C ILE A 43 16.44 2.12 18.24
N GLU A 44 16.34 2.29 16.93
CA GLU A 44 15.26 3.04 16.30
C GLU A 44 13.94 2.28 16.50
N GLU A 45 12.85 3.01 16.69
CA GLU A 45 11.54 2.42 17.00
C GLU A 45 11.15 1.36 15.96
N THR A 46 10.93 0.14 16.45
CA THR A 46 10.55 -0.97 15.57
C THR A 46 9.06 -1.00 15.32
N ARG A 47 8.66 -1.12 14.05
CA ARG A 47 7.27 -1.27 13.63
C ARG A 47 7.15 -2.22 12.44
N ALA A 48 5.94 -2.75 12.25
CA ALA A 48 5.62 -3.60 11.11
C ALA A 48 5.70 -2.78 9.82
N GLY A 49 6.40 -3.28 8.81
CA GLY A 49 6.50 -2.71 7.48
C GLY A 49 6.14 -3.73 6.40
N LEU A 50 5.88 -3.26 5.18
CA LEU A 50 5.31 -4.06 4.10
C LEU A 50 4.15 -4.91 4.63
N VAL A 51 3.16 -4.25 5.23
CA VAL A 51 2.10 -4.87 6.02
C VAL A 51 0.73 -4.35 5.58
N PRO A 52 -0.31 -5.20 5.51
CA PRO A 52 -1.67 -4.76 5.23
C PRO A 52 -2.16 -3.75 6.27
N LEU A 53 -2.91 -2.74 5.80
CA LEU A 53 -3.57 -1.74 6.62
C LEU A 53 -4.99 -2.20 6.96
N THR A 54 -5.37 -2.09 8.23
CA THR A 54 -6.75 -2.37 8.67
C THR A 54 -7.60 -1.11 8.57
N LEU A 55 -8.88 -1.27 8.26
CA LEU A 55 -9.82 -0.16 8.18
C LEU A 55 -10.77 -0.15 9.40
N PRO A 56 -11.38 0.99 9.74
CA PRO A 56 -12.43 1.05 10.74
C PRO A 56 -13.60 0.12 10.41
N ALA A 57 -14.22 -0.48 11.43
CA ALA A 57 -15.25 -1.51 11.27
C ALA A 57 -16.43 -1.10 10.36
N GLN A 58 -16.79 0.19 10.35
CA GLN A 58 -17.84 0.71 9.49
C GLN A 58 -17.44 0.61 8.01
N ILE A 59 -16.21 1.01 7.66
CA ILE A 59 -15.69 0.94 6.30
C ILE A 59 -15.49 -0.52 5.89
N GLN A 60 -14.99 -1.37 6.79
CA GLN A 60 -14.87 -2.81 6.52
C GLN A 60 -16.21 -3.43 6.10
N LYS A 61 -17.31 -3.11 6.80
CA LYS A 61 -18.65 -3.59 6.44
C LYS A 61 -19.08 -3.15 5.04
N GLN A 62 -18.80 -1.90 4.68
CA GLN A 62 -19.14 -1.33 3.37
C GLN A 62 -18.34 -2.00 2.24
N LEU A 63 -17.07 -2.34 2.49
CA LEU A 63 -16.18 -2.95 1.52
C LEU A 63 -16.18 -4.49 1.56
N ALA A 64 -16.90 -5.11 2.48
CA ALA A 64 -16.86 -6.57 2.69
C ALA A 64 -17.15 -7.38 1.42
N ALA A 65 -18.13 -6.94 0.62
CA ALA A 65 -18.49 -7.57 -0.65
C ALA A 65 -17.41 -7.43 -1.74
N LEU A 66 -16.41 -6.56 -1.54
CA LEU A 66 -15.31 -6.31 -2.46
C LEU A 66 -14.04 -7.10 -2.13
N SER A 67 -14.04 -7.93 -1.09
CA SER A 67 -12.88 -8.75 -0.74
C SER A 67 -12.39 -9.54 -1.95
N GLY A 68 -11.08 -9.47 -2.23
CA GLY A 68 -10.42 -10.05 -3.39
C GLY A 68 -10.41 -9.16 -4.64
N VAL A 69 -11.03 -7.98 -4.61
CA VAL A 69 -10.94 -7.03 -5.74
C VAL A 69 -9.59 -6.33 -5.70
N SER A 70 -8.91 -6.33 -6.84
CA SER A 70 -7.64 -5.63 -7.07
C SER A 70 -7.84 -4.47 -8.05
N ILE A 71 -7.17 -3.35 -7.81
CA ILE A 71 -7.27 -2.11 -8.61
C ILE A 71 -5.87 -1.53 -8.76
N ASP A 72 -5.47 -1.19 -9.99
CA ASP A 72 -4.28 -0.36 -10.23
C ASP A 72 -4.55 1.06 -9.73
N ALA A 73 -3.71 1.56 -8.84
CA ALA A 73 -3.91 2.83 -8.18
C ALA A 73 -2.60 3.52 -7.83
N LEU A 74 -2.64 4.83 -7.63
CA LEU A 74 -1.53 5.58 -7.06
C LEU A 74 -1.85 5.87 -5.59
N VAL A 75 -0.98 5.44 -4.69
CA VAL A 75 -1.19 5.59 -3.23
C VAL A 75 -0.07 6.42 -2.62
N THR A 76 -0.45 7.34 -1.73
CA THR A 76 0.45 8.18 -0.93
C THR A 76 -0.01 8.28 0.51
N CYS A 77 0.91 8.62 1.41
CA CYS A 77 0.60 9.14 2.75
C CYS A 77 1.55 10.32 3.05
N PRO A 78 1.40 11.06 4.16
CA PRO A 78 2.35 12.10 4.53
C PRO A 78 3.79 11.57 4.48
N GLU A 79 4.71 12.38 3.92
CA GLU A 79 6.14 12.08 3.80
C GLU A 79 6.50 10.83 2.97
N SER A 80 5.53 10.17 2.31
CA SER A 80 5.84 9.05 1.42
C SER A 80 6.07 9.49 -0.02
N PRO A 81 6.89 8.76 -0.79
CA PRO A 81 6.79 8.82 -2.24
C PRO A 81 5.43 8.27 -2.70
N SER A 82 5.09 8.55 -3.96
CA SER A 82 3.92 7.95 -4.60
C SER A 82 4.22 6.52 -5.04
N PHE A 83 3.32 5.59 -4.72
CA PHE A 83 3.43 4.18 -5.13
C PHE A 83 2.32 3.86 -6.13
N ARG A 84 2.69 3.61 -7.38
CA ARG A 84 1.78 3.15 -8.42
C ARG A 84 1.89 1.66 -8.59
N GLU A 85 0.93 0.97 -8.03
CA GLU A 85 0.81 -0.50 -8.04
C GLU A 85 -0.63 -0.91 -7.71
N ASN A 86 -0.92 -2.18 -7.79
CA ASN A 86 -2.22 -2.69 -7.37
C ASN A 86 -2.46 -2.51 -5.87
N ILE A 87 -3.65 -2.04 -5.51
CA ILE A 87 -4.26 -2.21 -4.19
C ILE A 87 -5.14 -3.45 -4.19
N LEU A 88 -5.27 -4.12 -3.07
CA LEU A 88 -6.14 -5.28 -2.86
C LEU A 88 -7.08 -5.02 -1.69
N ILE A 89 -8.38 -5.11 -1.92
CA ILE A 89 -9.37 -5.05 -0.85
C ILE A 89 -9.44 -6.42 -0.17
N THR A 90 -9.32 -6.44 1.16
CA THR A 90 -9.40 -7.65 1.98
C THR A 90 -10.58 -7.56 2.96
N HIS A 91 -10.89 -8.65 3.61
CA HIS A 91 -11.93 -8.67 4.67
C HIS A 91 -11.59 -7.83 5.91
N ARG A 92 -10.33 -7.39 6.06
CA ARG A 92 -9.87 -6.57 7.19
C ARG A 92 -9.51 -5.13 6.80
N GLY A 93 -9.32 -4.88 5.52
CA GLY A 93 -8.90 -3.56 5.05
C GLY A 93 -8.24 -3.62 3.68
N LEU A 94 -7.06 -3.06 3.57
CA LEU A 94 -6.32 -2.92 2.32
C LEU A 94 -4.99 -3.64 2.37
N SER A 95 -4.61 -4.24 1.26
CA SER A 95 -3.33 -4.89 0.99
C SER A 95 -2.93 -4.63 -0.47
N GLY A 96 -2.03 -5.43 -1.00
CA GLY A 96 -1.48 -5.26 -2.35
C GLY A 96 -0.22 -4.41 -2.36
N PRO A 97 0.56 -4.46 -3.44
CA PRO A 97 1.90 -3.87 -3.48
C PRO A 97 1.95 -2.39 -3.10
N ALA A 98 1.04 -1.55 -3.60
CA ALA A 98 0.99 -0.12 -3.26
C ALA A 98 0.75 0.12 -1.77
N ILE A 99 -0.15 -0.66 -1.15
CA ILE A 99 -0.47 -0.55 0.28
C ILE A 99 0.70 -1.05 1.14
N LEU A 100 1.33 -2.17 0.75
CA LEU A 100 2.49 -2.69 1.47
C LEU A 100 3.63 -1.67 1.46
N GLN A 101 3.91 -1.04 0.33
CA GLN A 101 4.97 -0.04 0.23
C GLN A 101 4.66 1.22 1.04
N VAL A 102 3.44 1.78 0.94
CA VAL A 102 3.06 2.98 1.70
C VAL A 102 3.05 2.71 3.22
N SER A 103 2.81 1.47 3.66
CA SER A 103 2.81 1.10 5.08
C SER A 103 4.17 1.31 5.77
N ASN A 104 5.27 1.33 5.02
CA ASN A 104 6.59 1.67 5.55
C ASN A 104 6.69 3.13 6.03
N TYR A 105 5.86 4.01 5.50
CA TYR A 105 5.84 5.44 5.79
C TYR A 105 4.67 5.84 6.69
N TRP A 106 3.52 5.20 6.52
CA TRP A 106 2.29 5.52 7.25
C TRP A 106 2.46 5.46 8.77
N ARG A 107 1.86 6.42 9.48
CA ARG A 107 1.82 6.49 10.95
C ARG A 107 0.39 6.40 11.45
N PRO A 108 0.16 5.84 12.66
CA PRO A 108 -1.17 5.80 13.28
C PRO A 108 -1.84 7.17 13.32
N GLY A 109 -3.09 7.24 12.84
CA GLY A 109 -3.87 8.47 12.77
C GLY A 109 -3.75 9.24 11.47
N GLU A 110 -2.79 8.92 10.62
CA GLU A 110 -2.66 9.55 9.30
C GLU A 110 -3.63 8.95 8.29
N SER A 111 -4.03 9.76 7.30
CA SER A 111 -4.78 9.29 6.14
C SER A 111 -3.85 8.89 5.02
N ILE A 112 -4.26 7.89 4.23
CA ILE A 112 -3.69 7.60 2.91
C ILE A 112 -4.58 8.24 1.84
N SER A 113 -3.97 8.71 0.76
CA SER A 113 -4.64 9.21 -0.43
C SER A 113 -4.50 8.21 -1.56
N ILE A 114 -5.62 7.87 -2.21
CA ILE A 114 -5.65 6.88 -3.29
C ILE A 114 -6.23 7.54 -4.52
N ASN A 115 -5.45 7.58 -5.61
CA ASN A 115 -5.96 7.88 -6.95
C ASN A 115 -6.31 6.54 -7.62
N LEU A 116 -7.60 6.34 -7.89
CA LEU A 116 -8.14 5.10 -8.47
C LEU A 116 -8.05 5.04 -9.99
N LEU A 117 -7.77 6.17 -10.65
CA LEU A 117 -7.61 6.29 -12.10
C LEU A 117 -6.43 7.20 -12.43
N PRO A 118 -5.19 6.75 -12.20
CA PRO A 118 -4.01 7.62 -12.31
C PRO A 118 -3.68 8.05 -13.75
N ASP A 119 -4.17 7.36 -14.78
CA ASP A 119 -3.91 7.68 -16.19
C ASP A 119 -5.02 8.50 -16.85
N GLU A 120 -6.17 8.65 -16.21
CA GLU A 120 -7.35 9.26 -16.79
C GLU A 120 -7.78 10.49 -16.00
N ASP A 121 -8.20 11.54 -16.66
CA ASP A 121 -8.96 12.63 -16.03
C ASP A 121 -10.45 12.29 -16.08
N VAL A 122 -11.04 12.02 -14.91
CA VAL A 122 -12.46 11.64 -14.81
C VAL A 122 -13.39 12.72 -15.36
N MET A 123 -13.02 14.01 -15.23
CA MET A 123 -13.84 15.08 -15.78
C MET A 123 -13.81 15.08 -17.32
N GLU A 124 -12.67 14.81 -17.93
CA GLU A 124 -12.56 14.65 -19.39
C GLU A 124 -13.34 13.41 -19.86
N VAL A 125 -13.20 12.28 -19.17
CA VAL A 125 -13.92 11.04 -19.46
C VAL A 125 -15.46 11.26 -19.41
N ILE A 126 -15.96 11.93 -18.37
CA ILE A 126 -17.38 12.26 -18.23
C ILE A 126 -17.83 13.21 -19.33
N SER A 127 -17.05 14.23 -19.63
CA SER A 127 -17.38 15.23 -20.65
C SER A 127 -17.47 14.60 -22.04
N ALA A 128 -16.51 13.75 -22.40
CA ALA A 128 -16.54 12.99 -23.66
C ALA A 128 -17.78 12.06 -23.74
N ALA A 129 -18.11 11.37 -22.66
CA ALA A 129 -19.28 10.49 -22.61
C ALA A 129 -20.59 11.26 -22.79
N ARG A 130 -20.71 12.49 -22.25
CA ARG A 130 -21.88 13.38 -22.42
C ARG A 130 -22.03 13.89 -23.84
N ILE A 131 -20.94 14.19 -24.54
CA ILE A 131 -20.94 14.60 -25.94
C ILE A 131 -21.47 13.45 -26.80
N ILE A 132 -20.91 12.24 -26.66
CA ILE A 132 -21.35 11.05 -27.39
C ILE A 132 -22.85 10.81 -27.18
N GLU A 133 -23.34 10.94 -25.94
CA GLU A 133 -24.77 10.79 -25.62
C GLU A 133 -25.61 11.87 -26.27
N SER A 134 -25.10 13.10 -26.48
CA SER A 134 -25.84 14.18 -27.16
C SER A 134 -25.98 13.95 -28.67
N ASP A 135 -24.92 13.43 -29.29
CA ASP A 135 -24.87 13.17 -30.72
C ASP A 135 -25.75 11.97 -31.16
N LEU A 136 -25.96 11.02 -30.22
CA LEU A 136 -26.82 9.86 -30.41
C LEU A 136 -28.33 10.15 -30.08
N ALA A 137 -28.67 11.36 -29.64
CA ALA A 137 -30.04 11.73 -29.36
C ALA A 137 -30.84 11.83 -30.67
N PRO A 138 -32.07 11.24 -30.78
CA PRO A 138 -32.87 11.28 -31.98
C PRO A 138 -33.39 12.71 -32.22
N GLY A 139 -32.69 13.46 -33.04
CA GLY A 139 -33.03 14.86 -33.39
C GLY A 139 -32.08 15.51 -34.37
N SER A 140 -30.93 14.96 -34.70
CA SER A 140 -29.92 15.52 -35.61
C SER A 140 -29.83 14.82 -36.98
N ALA A 141 -30.87 14.07 -37.40
CA ALA A 141 -30.91 13.55 -38.76
C ALA A 141 -31.50 14.57 -39.71
N PRO A 142 -30.88 14.87 -40.88
CA PRO A 142 -31.53 15.66 -41.93
C PRO A 142 -32.75 14.90 -42.44
N SER A 143 -33.86 15.61 -42.50
CA SER A 143 -35.17 15.11 -42.95
C SER A 143 -35.10 14.67 -44.44
N SER A 144 -34.84 13.39 -44.71
CA SER A 144 -35.26 12.76 -45.98
C SER A 144 -34.94 11.26 -45.93
N ALA A 145 -35.88 10.43 -45.53
CA ALA A 145 -36.13 9.08 -46.06
C ALA A 145 -37.34 8.46 -45.31
N SER A 146 -38.45 8.34 -46.01
CA SER A 146 -39.64 7.58 -45.60
C SER A 146 -39.29 6.09 -45.63
N GLY A 147 -39.65 5.39 -44.55
CA GLY A 147 -39.83 3.93 -44.55
C GLY A 147 -38.69 3.14 -43.91
N ALA A 148 -38.67 3.02 -42.61
CA ALA A 148 -38.07 1.91 -41.90
C ALA A 148 -38.72 1.72 -40.53
N THR A 149 -39.00 0.49 -40.23
CA THR A 149 -39.60 -0.12 -39.05
C THR A 149 -39.12 0.53 -37.76
N LYS A 150 -40.04 0.93 -36.89
CA LYS A 150 -39.76 1.38 -35.50
C LYS A 150 -39.09 0.25 -34.69
N THR A 151 -37.79 0.15 -34.75
CA THR A 151 -37.04 -0.47 -33.67
C THR A 151 -37.02 0.51 -32.50
N SER A 152 -37.53 0.10 -31.37
CA SER A 152 -37.57 0.86 -30.11
C SER A 152 -36.18 1.33 -29.77
N GLY A 153 -35.85 2.58 -30.14
CA GLY A 153 -34.61 3.24 -29.78
C GLY A 153 -34.57 3.46 -28.27
N HIS A 154 -33.98 2.54 -27.54
CA HIS A 154 -33.45 2.85 -26.22
C HIS A 154 -32.31 3.85 -26.45
N SER A 155 -32.60 5.13 -26.31
CA SER A 155 -31.59 6.14 -26.06
C SER A 155 -30.78 5.64 -24.84
N SER A 156 -29.64 5.02 -25.08
CA SER A 156 -28.82 4.43 -24.01
C SER A 156 -28.25 5.58 -23.19
N ARG A 157 -28.97 5.93 -22.12
CA ARG A 157 -28.48 6.89 -21.13
C ARG A 157 -27.28 6.26 -20.46
N ILE A 158 -26.12 6.89 -20.58
CA ILE A 158 -24.90 6.42 -19.93
C ILE A 158 -25.01 6.73 -18.44
N GLU A 159 -25.11 5.69 -17.63
CA GLU A 159 -25.06 5.82 -16.17
C GLU A 159 -23.61 5.85 -15.67
N LEU A 160 -23.38 6.55 -14.56
CA LEU A 160 -22.05 6.68 -13.95
C LEU A 160 -21.38 5.32 -13.70
N VAL A 161 -22.11 4.35 -13.16
CA VAL A 161 -21.56 3.01 -12.89
C VAL A 161 -21.09 2.32 -14.17
N ASN A 162 -21.79 2.49 -15.28
CA ASN A 162 -21.41 1.90 -16.56
C ASN A 162 -20.17 2.59 -17.15
N LEU A 163 -20.04 3.91 -16.96
CA LEU A 163 -18.85 4.65 -17.36
C LEU A 163 -17.63 4.19 -16.54
N LEU A 164 -17.73 4.20 -15.22
CA LEU A 164 -16.63 3.80 -14.33
C LEU A 164 -16.23 2.33 -14.53
N SER A 165 -17.17 1.45 -14.89
CA SER A 165 -16.90 0.03 -15.14
C SER A 165 -16.05 -0.23 -16.40
N ARG A 166 -15.77 0.79 -17.22
CA ARG A 166 -14.82 0.70 -18.34
C ARG A 166 -13.38 0.76 -17.87
N TYR A 167 -13.14 1.36 -16.70
CA TYR A 167 -11.81 1.64 -16.14
C TYR A 167 -11.56 0.88 -14.83
N LEU A 168 -12.61 0.60 -14.07
CA LEU A 168 -12.55 -0.04 -12.76
C LEU A 168 -13.29 -1.39 -12.78
N PRO A 169 -12.92 -2.36 -11.95
CA PRO A 169 -13.70 -3.59 -11.80
C PRO A 169 -15.16 -3.27 -11.49
N ARG A 170 -16.10 -3.87 -12.24
CA ARG A 170 -17.53 -3.56 -12.14
C ARG A 170 -18.09 -3.64 -10.72
N ARG A 171 -17.66 -4.65 -9.94
CA ARG A 171 -18.07 -4.78 -8.53
C ARG A 171 -17.63 -3.58 -7.71
N PHE A 172 -16.43 -3.06 -7.97
CA PHE A 172 -15.92 -1.88 -7.29
C PHE A 172 -16.65 -0.63 -7.75
N ALA A 173 -16.84 -0.41 -9.05
CA ALA A 173 -17.58 0.73 -9.58
C ALA A 173 -19.00 0.83 -9.00
N GLN A 174 -19.69 -0.31 -8.86
CA GLN A 174 -21.02 -0.35 -8.24
C GLN A 174 -20.95 0.07 -6.77
N ALA A 175 -20.09 -0.56 -5.96
CA ALA A 175 -19.99 -0.25 -4.54
C ALA A 175 -19.51 1.19 -4.30
N TRP A 176 -18.62 1.71 -5.16
CA TRP A 176 -18.17 3.09 -5.11
C TRP A 176 -19.33 4.07 -5.35
N CYS A 177 -20.18 3.81 -6.36
CA CYS A 177 -21.38 4.60 -6.62
C CYS A 177 -22.36 4.55 -5.44
N ASP A 178 -22.56 3.39 -4.82
CA ASP A 178 -23.44 3.23 -3.67
C ASP A 178 -22.96 4.04 -2.44
N LEU A 179 -21.63 4.24 -2.31
CA LEU A 179 -21.02 4.96 -1.18
C LEU A 179 -20.91 6.47 -1.40
N TYR A 180 -20.56 6.89 -2.61
CA TYR A 180 -20.16 8.28 -2.91
C TYR A 180 -21.12 9.03 -3.83
N GLY A 181 -22.13 8.36 -4.39
CA GLY A 181 -23.14 9.02 -5.21
C GLY A 181 -23.92 8.02 -6.04
N ALA A 182 -25.19 7.82 -5.69
CA ALA A 182 -26.08 6.89 -6.39
C ALA A 182 -25.95 7.01 -7.91
N SER A 183 -25.71 5.86 -8.59
CA SER A 183 -25.60 5.85 -10.05
C SER A 183 -26.89 6.33 -10.69
N ARG A 184 -26.74 7.30 -11.58
CA ARG A 184 -27.83 7.87 -12.40
C ARG A 184 -27.25 8.27 -13.76
N PRO A 185 -28.10 8.59 -14.75
CA PRO A 185 -27.67 9.10 -16.04
C PRO A 185 -26.74 10.33 -15.90
N LEU A 186 -25.64 10.40 -16.63
CA LEU A 186 -24.63 11.46 -16.51
C LEU A 186 -25.22 12.87 -16.66
N LYS A 187 -26.25 13.04 -17.47
CA LYS A 187 -26.91 14.34 -17.67
C LYS A 187 -27.66 14.87 -16.44
N GLN A 188 -27.94 14.02 -15.45
CA GLN A 188 -28.62 14.41 -14.22
C GLN A 188 -27.69 14.94 -13.13
N TYR A 189 -26.37 14.87 -13.32
CA TYR A 189 -25.43 15.48 -12.42
C TYR A 189 -25.15 16.92 -12.80
N ASN A 190 -25.11 17.81 -11.82
CA ASN A 190 -24.62 19.17 -12.01
C ASN A 190 -23.08 19.20 -11.96
N GLY A 191 -22.49 20.36 -12.31
CA GLY A 191 -21.02 20.51 -12.37
C GLY A 191 -20.32 20.29 -11.03
N LYS A 192 -20.96 20.70 -9.91
CA LYS A 192 -20.40 20.51 -8.56
C LYS A 192 -20.38 19.03 -8.17
N GLU A 193 -21.46 18.30 -8.43
CA GLU A 193 -21.52 16.86 -8.16
C GLU A 193 -20.49 16.08 -8.98
N LEU A 194 -20.26 16.46 -10.25
CA LEU A 194 -19.24 15.82 -11.07
C LEU A 194 -17.83 16.10 -10.56
N GLN A 195 -17.57 17.31 -10.08
CA GLN A 195 -16.29 17.64 -9.46
C GLN A 195 -16.06 16.85 -8.17
N GLU A 196 -17.08 16.69 -7.33
CA GLU A 196 -17.01 15.86 -6.11
C GLU A 196 -16.73 14.38 -6.45
N ILE A 197 -17.33 13.86 -7.52
CA ILE A 197 -17.07 12.52 -8.04
C ILE A 197 -15.59 12.39 -8.47
N ALA A 198 -15.11 13.33 -9.28
CA ALA A 198 -13.73 13.33 -9.75
C ALA A 198 -12.73 13.43 -8.59
N ASP A 199 -12.99 14.32 -7.64
CA ASP A 199 -12.15 14.48 -6.45
C ASP A 199 -12.10 13.20 -5.60
N ASN A 200 -13.23 12.51 -5.43
CA ASN A 200 -13.28 11.25 -4.69
C ASN A 200 -12.64 10.07 -5.44
N ILE A 201 -12.54 10.13 -6.77
CA ILE A 201 -11.82 9.11 -7.55
C ILE A 201 -10.31 9.38 -7.53
N HIS A 202 -9.90 10.64 -7.71
CA HIS A 202 -8.49 11.00 -7.79
C HIS A 202 -7.81 11.20 -6.43
N ARG A 203 -8.59 11.46 -5.38
CA ARG A 203 -8.09 11.79 -4.03
C ARG A 203 -8.91 11.14 -2.93
N LEU A 204 -9.24 9.85 -3.10
CA LEU A 204 -9.96 9.09 -2.07
C LEU A 204 -9.12 9.05 -0.78
N GLN A 205 -9.64 9.68 0.27
CA GLN A 205 -8.99 9.72 1.57
C GLN A 205 -9.52 8.60 2.46
N LEU A 206 -8.60 7.77 2.97
CA LEU A 206 -8.93 6.74 3.95
C LEU A 206 -7.98 6.86 5.14
N THR A 207 -8.52 6.81 6.35
CA THR A 207 -7.72 6.77 7.58
C THR A 207 -7.72 5.33 8.11
N PRO A 208 -6.62 4.58 7.93
CA PRO A 208 -6.51 3.23 8.47
C PRO A 208 -6.64 3.23 10.00
N ALA A 209 -7.26 2.18 10.54
CA ALA A 209 -7.36 1.98 11.98
C ALA A 209 -6.05 1.42 12.59
N GLY A 210 -5.17 0.86 11.75
CA GLY A 210 -3.91 0.25 12.14
C GLY A 210 -3.34 -0.65 11.04
N THR A 211 -2.44 -1.54 11.43
CA THR A 211 -1.87 -2.57 10.56
C THR A 211 -2.23 -3.97 11.05
N GLU A 212 -1.98 -5.00 10.24
CA GLU A 212 -2.08 -6.40 10.70
C GLU A 212 -0.89 -6.84 11.58
N GLY A 213 0.03 -5.93 11.89
CA GLY A 213 1.15 -6.11 12.81
C GLY A 213 2.23 -7.06 12.30
N PHE A 214 3.21 -7.34 13.17
CA PHE A 214 4.36 -8.20 12.85
C PHE A 214 3.98 -9.62 12.41
N ARG A 215 2.80 -10.06 12.73
CA ARG A 215 2.30 -11.37 12.32
C ARG A 215 2.16 -11.49 10.79
N LYS A 216 1.93 -10.36 10.11
CA LYS A 216 1.70 -10.27 8.67
C LYS A 216 2.71 -9.37 7.95
N ALA A 217 3.54 -8.68 8.71
CA ALA A 217 4.57 -7.83 8.15
C ALA A 217 5.64 -8.66 7.42
N GLU A 218 6.01 -8.24 6.22
CA GLU A 218 7.11 -8.87 5.49
C GLU A 218 8.48 -8.39 6.00
N VAL A 219 8.52 -7.16 6.55
CA VAL A 219 9.75 -6.57 7.08
C VAL A 219 9.50 -5.84 8.40
N THR A 220 10.55 -5.68 9.18
CA THR A 220 10.62 -4.76 10.33
C THR A 220 11.22 -3.45 9.86
N VAL A 221 10.53 -2.33 10.11
CA VAL A 221 11.06 -0.98 10.03
C VAL A 221 11.66 -0.63 11.37
N GLY A 222 12.77 0.10 11.41
CA GLY A 222 13.52 0.35 12.64
C GLY A 222 14.51 -0.78 12.95
N GLY A 223 15.19 -0.69 14.08
CA GLY A 223 16.19 -1.66 14.51
C GLY A 223 17.44 -1.02 15.08
N VAL A 224 18.56 -1.74 15.09
CA VAL A 224 19.86 -1.22 15.54
C VAL A 224 20.27 -0.05 14.66
N SER A 225 20.49 1.12 15.27
CA SER A 225 20.81 2.35 14.55
C SER A 225 22.08 2.22 13.72
N THR A 226 22.00 2.50 12.42
CA THR A 226 23.16 2.47 11.51
C THR A 226 24.27 3.44 11.92
N ALA A 227 23.93 4.51 12.65
CA ALA A 227 24.92 5.46 13.15
C ALA A 227 25.86 4.85 14.20
N ASP A 228 25.46 3.78 14.87
CA ASP A 228 26.29 3.08 15.85
C ASP A 228 27.11 1.95 15.23
N LEU A 229 26.96 1.69 13.92
CA LEU A 229 27.68 0.66 13.18
C LEU A 229 28.66 1.25 12.16
N SER A 230 29.72 0.51 11.88
CA SER A 230 30.62 0.78 10.75
C SER A 230 29.90 0.42 9.44
N SER A 231 29.81 1.36 8.52
CA SER A 231 29.22 1.11 7.19
C SER A 231 30.05 0.17 6.31
N GLN A 232 31.31 -0.08 6.67
CA GLN A 232 32.22 -0.94 5.92
C GLN A 232 32.22 -2.37 6.44
N THR A 233 32.11 -2.55 7.78
CA THR A 233 32.32 -3.85 8.45
C THR A 233 31.10 -4.32 9.23
N MET A 234 30.06 -3.50 9.40
CA MET A 234 28.93 -3.77 10.28
C MET A 234 29.29 -3.95 11.76
N GLU A 235 30.51 -3.61 12.16
CA GLU A 235 30.98 -3.65 13.54
C GLU A 235 30.37 -2.50 14.36
N ALA A 236 30.03 -2.79 15.62
CA ALA A 236 29.60 -1.75 16.57
C ALA A 236 30.76 -0.81 16.89
N ARG A 237 30.62 0.49 16.58
CA ARG A 237 31.73 1.48 16.70
C ARG A 237 32.32 1.58 18.10
N ARG A 238 31.56 1.25 19.15
CA ARG A 238 31.95 1.36 20.56
C ARG A 238 32.25 0.01 21.21
N VAL A 239 32.06 -1.10 20.50
CA VAL A 239 32.19 -2.45 21.04
C VAL A 239 32.96 -3.30 20.02
N PRO A 240 34.31 -3.28 20.05
CA PRO A 240 35.12 -4.07 19.14
C PRO A 240 34.79 -5.56 19.18
N GLY A 241 34.71 -6.20 18.01
CA GLY A 241 34.37 -7.60 17.85
C GLY A 241 32.85 -7.90 17.90
N LEU A 242 31.95 -6.91 18.03
CA LEU A 242 30.53 -7.11 18.00
C LEU A 242 29.93 -6.56 16.69
N TYR A 243 29.27 -7.43 15.93
CA TYR A 243 28.72 -7.12 14.60
C TYR A 243 27.21 -7.34 14.57
N PHE A 244 26.49 -6.49 13.79
CA PHE A 244 25.05 -6.65 13.54
C PHE A 244 24.80 -6.65 12.04
N ILE A 245 24.10 -7.67 11.53
CA ILE A 245 23.82 -7.84 10.10
C ILE A 245 22.37 -8.21 9.83
N GLY A 246 21.92 -7.94 8.63
CA GLY A 246 20.56 -8.27 8.18
C GLY A 246 19.49 -7.40 8.81
N GLU A 247 18.32 -7.99 9.03
CA GLU A 247 17.09 -7.22 9.36
C GLU A 247 17.08 -6.69 10.81
N VAL A 248 17.97 -7.11 11.67
CA VAL A 248 18.13 -6.53 13.01
C VAL A 248 18.61 -5.08 12.96
N VAL A 249 19.24 -4.67 11.86
CA VAL A 249 19.76 -3.31 11.61
C VAL A 249 18.64 -2.45 11.02
N ASP A 250 18.61 -1.16 11.41
CA ASP A 250 17.65 -0.17 10.88
C ASP A 250 17.98 0.19 9.42
N VAL A 251 17.63 -0.72 8.52
CA VAL A 251 17.65 -0.53 7.07
C VAL A 251 16.37 -1.13 6.51
N THR A 252 15.50 -0.28 5.99
CA THR A 252 14.21 -0.69 5.43
C THR A 252 14.27 -0.71 3.91
N GLY A 253 13.91 -1.85 3.33
CA GLY A 253 13.78 -2.02 1.88
C GLY A 253 12.34 -1.86 1.41
N GLN A 254 12.20 -1.47 0.15
CA GLN A 254 10.92 -1.52 -0.56
C GLN A 254 10.56 -2.97 -0.91
N LEU A 255 9.34 -3.19 -1.42
CA LEU A 255 8.92 -4.47 -1.99
C LEU A 255 9.82 -4.82 -3.19
N GLY A 256 10.19 -6.10 -3.33
CA GLY A 256 11.06 -6.57 -4.42
C GLY A 256 12.39 -7.20 -3.98
N GLY A 257 12.49 -7.63 -2.73
CA GLY A 257 13.67 -8.37 -2.24
C GLY A 257 14.82 -7.51 -1.72
N TYR A 258 14.67 -6.19 -1.64
CA TYR A 258 15.72 -5.28 -1.16
C TYR A 258 16.20 -5.60 0.26
N LYS A 259 15.32 -6.11 1.13
CA LYS A 259 15.71 -6.52 2.49
C LYS A 259 16.62 -7.75 2.48
N PHE A 260 16.40 -8.69 1.57
CA PHE A 260 17.32 -9.83 1.37
C PHE A 260 18.65 -9.36 0.81
N GLN A 261 18.65 -8.45 -0.16
CA GLN A 261 19.88 -7.88 -0.70
C GLN A 261 20.69 -7.19 0.39
N TRP A 262 20.04 -6.44 1.29
CA TRP A 262 20.67 -5.85 2.46
C TRP A 262 21.26 -6.92 3.39
N ALA A 263 20.50 -7.98 3.69
CA ALA A 263 20.97 -9.06 4.56
C ALA A 263 22.25 -9.71 4.01
N TRP A 264 22.31 -9.98 2.71
CA TRP A 264 23.48 -10.55 2.05
C TRP A 264 24.65 -9.57 1.99
N ALA A 265 24.41 -8.32 1.65
CA ALA A 265 25.45 -7.30 1.55
C ALA A 265 26.09 -7.03 2.93
N SER A 266 25.27 -6.88 3.98
CA SER A 266 25.79 -6.68 5.35
C SER A 266 26.53 -7.90 5.89
N ALA A 267 26.05 -9.13 5.58
CA ALA A 267 26.72 -10.36 5.95
C ALA A 267 28.08 -10.50 5.22
N PHE A 268 28.11 -10.17 3.94
CA PHE A 268 29.36 -10.17 3.17
C PHE A 268 30.39 -9.18 3.75
N ALA A 269 29.94 -7.95 4.06
CA ALA A 269 30.81 -6.92 4.62
C ALA A 269 31.42 -7.36 5.98
N ALA A 270 30.61 -7.93 6.88
CA ALA A 270 31.10 -8.46 8.14
C ALA A 270 32.05 -9.65 7.93
N GLY A 271 31.71 -10.56 7.02
CA GLY A 271 32.51 -11.77 6.74
C GLY A 271 33.89 -11.53 6.19
N GLN A 272 34.26 -10.30 5.78
CA GLN A 272 35.62 -9.95 5.36
C GLN A 272 36.55 -9.67 6.53
N VAL A 273 36.02 -9.48 7.75
CA VAL A 273 36.79 -8.97 8.89
C VAL A 273 36.59 -9.74 10.20
N VAL A 274 35.65 -10.68 10.27
CA VAL A 274 35.40 -11.53 11.46
C VAL A 274 36.27 -12.76 11.51
#